data_448cfb368934c4bcbda781ee019f371f
#
_entry.id   448cfb368934c4bcbda781ee019f371f
#
_cell.length_a   1.000
_cell.length_b   1.000
_cell.length_c   1.000
_cell.angle_alpha   90.00
_cell.angle_beta   90.00
_cell.angle_gamma   90.00
#
_symmetry.space_group_name_H-M   'P 1'
#
loop_
_entity.id
_entity.type
_entity.pdbx_description
1 polymer ?
#
loop_
_entity_poly.entity_id
_entity_poly.type
_entity_poly.pdbx_seq_one_letter_code
_entity_poly.pdbx_strand_id
1 'polypeptide(L)'
;LREGKRALLLVEHFSNMDLPALCYLLDHCGKDFGPELSKRIVAIAGMKLNEANPMVKAWAEGFTRIVIYPSRSLASITDPAELEKESAKSRAINMASMRALDRCKKEGNAVLVFPSGTRYRPGVPETREGLREIDSYLRLFDVMLLVSTNGNCLRINPDAPEDMLADLVYEDVVIMSASPVLNCKEFRAQAMAEAPEDMEDKKPFVVAK
;
A
#
# COMPACT_ATOMS: atom_id res chain seq x y z
N LEU A 1 13.14 13.38 -0.75
CA LEU A 1 12.15 14.45 -0.91
C LEU A 1 12.79 15.83 -1.03
N ARG A 2 13.69 16.22 -0.12
CA ARG A 2 14.38 17.54 -0.15
C ARG A 2 15.21 17.75 -1.42
N GLU A 3 15.68 16.67 -2.05
CA GLU A 3 16.41 16.68 -3.33
C GLU A 3 15.47 16.61 -4.55
N GLY A 4 14.16 16.74 -4.36
CA GLY A 4 13.16 16.64 -5.44
C GLY A 4 12.92 15.21 -5.96
N LYS A 5 13.47 14.17 -5.30
CA LYS A 5 13.24 12.78 -5.69
C LYS A 5 11.83 12.33 -5.30
N ARG A 6 11.20 11.58 -6.18
CA ARG A 6 9.90 10.96 -5.96
C ARG A 6 10.10 9.71 -5.10
N ALA A 7 9.53 9.72 -3.89
CA ALA A 7 9.73 8.67 -2.90
C ALA A 7 8.50 7.77 -2.75
N LEU A 8 8.75 6.47 -2.69
CA LEU A 8 7.79 5.39 -2.46
C LEU A 8 8.10 4.73 -1.12
N LEU A 9 7.09 4.54 -0.29
CA LEU A 9 7.15 3.73 0.92
C LEU A 9 6.37 2.44 0.67
N LEU A 10 7.04 1.31 0.71
CA LEU A 10 6.43 -0.03 0.64
C LEU A 10 6.41 -0.60 2.05
N VAL A 11 5.22 -0.70 2.64
CA VAL A 11 5.03 -1.05 4.05
C VAL A 11 4.29 -2.38 4.15
N GLU A 12 4.75 -3.30 4.98
CA GLU A 12 4.00 -4.50 5.32
C GLU A 12 2.64 -4.13 5.92
N HIS A 13 1.63 -4.98 5.67
CA HIS A 13 0.26 -4.70 6.11
C HIS A 13 -0.28 -5.82 7.02
N PHE A 14 -0.26 -5.58 8.31
CA PHE A 14 -0.77 -6.50 9.33
C PHE A 14 -2.10 -6.05 9.92
N SER A 15 -2.30 -4.73 10.07
CA SER A 15 -3.48 -4.20 10.72
C SER A 15 -3.94 -2.86 10.13
N ASN A 16 -5.16 -2.46 10.47
CA ASN A 16 -5.66 -1.13 10.14
C ASN A 16 -4.90 -0.01 10.89
N MET A 17 -4.08 -0.37 11.87
CA MET A 17 -3.25 0.56 12.65
C MET A 17 -1.86 0.80 12.05
N ASP A 18 -1.47 0.12 10.97
CA ASP A 18 -0.11 0.24 10.42
C ASP A 18 0.22 1.67 9.95
N LEU A 19 -0.68 2.32 9.21
CA LEU A 19 -0.47 3.72 8.79
C LEU A 19 -0.47 4.69 9.99
N PRO A 20 -1.47 4.67 10.90
CA PRO A 20 -1.44 5.46 12.13
C PRO A 20 -0.19 5.24 12.97
N ALA A 21 0.23 3.98 13.16
CA ALA A 21 1.42 3.63 13.92
C ALA A 21 2.68 4.21 13.27
N LEU A 22 2.82 4.09 11.94
CA LEU A 22 3.94 4.68 11.22
C LEU A 22 3.98 6.20 11.40
N CYS A 23 2.86 6.89 11.23
CA CYS A 23 2.79 8.35 11.45
C CYS A 23 3.16 8.72 12.87
N TYR A 24 2.62 8.01 13.87
CA TYR A 24 2.94 8.23 15.28
C TYR A 24 4.44 8.03 15.58
N LEU A 25 5.01 6.92 15.08
CA LEU A 25 6.45 6.63 15.29
C LEU A 25 7.33 7.68 14.61
N LEU A 26 6.98 8.15 13.43
CA LEU A 26 7.70 9.23 12.75
C LEU A 26 7.61 10.54 13.55
N ASP A 27 6.43 10.91 14.02
CA ASP A 27 6.22 12.14 14.80
C ASP A 27 7.00 12.12 16.13
N HIS A 28 7.27 10.94 16.69
CA HIS A 28 7.93 10.75 18.00
C HIS A 28 9.35 10.17 17.91
N CYS A 29 9.93 10.01 16.71
CA CYS A 29 11.25 9.41 16.55
C CYS A 29 12.44 10.28 17.08
N GLY A 30 12.16 11.48 17.58
CA GLY A 30 13.18 12.40 18.10
C GLY A 30 14.09 12.98 17.01
N LYS A 31 13.68 12.94 15.74
CA LYS A 31 14.41 13.48 14.60
C LYS A 31 13.55 14.50 13.86
N ASP A 32 14.12 15.64 13.49
CA ASP A 32 13.42 16.76 12.84
C ASP A 32 12.72 16.34 11.52
N PHE A 33 13.28 15.36 10.81
CA PHE A 33 12.68 14.88 9.56
C PHE A 33 11.42 14.04 9.77
N GLY A 34 11.23 13.45 10.95
CA GLY A 34 10.11 12.54 11.21
C GLY A 34 8.75 13.19 11.04
N PRO A 35 8.44 14.27 11.78
CA PRO A 35 7.18 15.01 11.61
C PRO A 35 7.01 15.62 10.22
N GLU A 36 8.11 16.01 9.54
CA GLU A 36 8.05 16.50 8.16
C GLU A 36 7.63 15.37 7.21
N LEU A 37 8.21 14.18 7.36
CA LEU A 37 7.88 13.02 6.53
C LEU A 37 6.45 12.56 6.80
N SER A 38 6.05 12.43 8.07
CA SER A 38 4.69 12.02 8.46
C SER A 38 3.62 12.85 7.77
N LYS A 39 3.76 14.18 7.76
CA LYS A 39 2.83 15.12 7.11
C LYS A 39 2.80 15.01 5.58
N ARG A 40 3.82 14.43 4.96
CA ARG A 40 3.96 14.27 3.51
C ARG A 40 3.55 12.89 3.01
N ILE A 41 3.16 11.98 3.91
CA ILE A 41 2.69 10.65 3.51
C ILE A 41 1.31 10.76 2.87
N VAL A 42 1.20 10.17 1.67
CA VAL A 42 -0.06 10.00 0.95
C VAL A 42 -0.25 8.51 0.68
N ALA A 43 -1.24 7.91 1.33
CA ALA A 43 -1.47 6.47 1.23
C ALA A 43 -2.31 6.10 0.00
N ILE A 44 -1.96 5.00 -0.66
CA ILE A 44 -2.83 4.39 -1.67
C ILE A 44 -3.86 3.52 -0.95
N ALA A 45 -5.14 3.78 -1.21
CA ALA A 45 -6.25 3.07 -0.58
C ALA A 45 -7.22 2.50 -1.63
N GLY A 46 -7.65 1.26 -1.43
CA GLY A 46 -8.69 0.64 -2.27
C GLY A 46 -10.07 1.25 -2.02
N MET A 47 -10.89 1.33 -3.07
CA MET A 47 -12.23 1.96 -3.00
C MET A 47 -13.17 1.28 -1.99
N LYS A 48 -13.00 -0.01 -1.73
CA LYS A 48 -13.81 -0.73 -0.72
C LYS A 48 -13.79 -0.08 0.67
N LEU A 49 -12.70 0.62 1.03
CA LEU A 49 -12.65 1.38 2.29
C LEU A 49 -13.64 2.56 2.33
N ASN A 50 -14.04 3.10 1.17
CA ASN A 50 -15.04 4.16 1.08
C ASN A 50 -16.50 3.64 1.07
N GLU A 51 -16.68 2.39 0.66
CA GLU A 51 -17.99 1.73 0.54
C GLU A 51 -18.33 0.90 1.79
N ALA A 52 -17.34 0.68 2.66
CA ALA A 52 -17.50 -0.03 3.91
C ALA A 52 -18.29 0.80 4.94
N ASN A 53 -18.28 0.33 6.16
CA ASN A 53 -18.92 0.99 7.31
C ASN A 53 -18.52 2.49 7.40
N PRO A 54 -19.48 3.41 7.68
CA PRO A 54 -19.20 4.85 7.85
C PRO A 54 -18.08 5.19 8.82
N MET A 55 -17.89 4.40 9.89
CA MET A 55 -16.79 4.59 10.85
C MET A 55 -15.43 4.30 10.20
N VAL A 56 -15.32 3.22 9.42
CA VAL A 56 -14.09 2.88 8.67
C VAL A 56 -13.77 3.96 7.65
N LYS A 57 -14.80 4.48 6.97
CA LYS A 57 -14.67 5.59 6.04
C LYS A 57 -14.14 6.85 6.75
N ALA A 58 -14.77 7.27 7.85
CA ALA A 58 -14.37 8.45 8.62
C ALA A 58 -12.93 8.30 9.16
N TRP A 59 -12.57 7.11 9.65
CA TRP A 59 -11.20 6.79 10.06
C TRP A 59 -10.21 6.97 8.92
N ALA A 60 -10.50 6.39 7.76
CA ALA A 60 -9.63 6.48 6.59
C ALA A 60 -9.54 7.92 6.05
N GLU A 61 -10.57 8.76 6.23
CA GLU A 61 -10.58 10.18 5.87
C GLU A 61 -9.68 11.05 6.76
N GLY A 62 -9.26 10.55 7.93
CA GLY A 62 -8.24 11.20 8.77
C GLY A 62 -6.84 11.24 8.15
N PHE A 63 -6.58 10.48 7.07
CA PHE A 63 -5.29 10.41 6.40
C PHE A 63 -5.39 10.89 4.96
N THR A 64 -4.34 11.57 4.48
CA THR A 64 -4.23 11.94 3.06
C THR A 64 -4.07 10.68 2.22
N ARG A 65 -4.97 10.48 1.25
CA ARG A 65 -4.99 9.26 0.45
C ARG A 65 -5.38 9.49 -1.00
N ILE A 66 -4.90 8.61 -1.87
CA ILE A 66 -5.34 8.45 -3.24
C ILE A 66 -6.14 7.15 -3.33
N VAL A 67 -7.40 7.24 -3.74
CA VAL A 67 -8.28 6.08 -3.85
C VAL A 67 -8.12 5.44 -5.22
N ILE A 68 -7.86 4.12 -5.25
CA ILE A 68 -7.76 3.31 -6.46
C ILE A 68 -8.90 2.28 -6.53
N TYR A 69 -9.23 1.86 -7.74
CA TYR A 69 -10.09 0.70 -7.97
C TYR A 69 -9.19 -0.53 -8.24
N PRO A 70 -9.09 -1.50 -7.30
CA PRO A 70 -8.22 -2.65 -7.45
C PRO A 70 -8.67 -3.56 -8.60
N SER A 71 -7.74 -4.04 -9.44
CA SER A 71 -8.02 -4.94 -10.57
C SER A 71 -8.71 -6.24 -10.15
N ARG A 72 -8.31 -6.80 -9.01
CA ARG A 72 -8.93 -8.01 -8.46
C ARG A 72 -10.42 -7.83 -8.10
N SER A 73 -10.88 -6.61 -7.84
CA SER A 73 -12.31 -6.36 -7.60
C SER A 73 -13.16 -6.54 -8.84
N LEU A 74 -12.58 -6.38 -10.03
CA LEU A 74 -13.25 -6.69 -11.30
C LEU A 74 -13.26 -8.21 -11.59
N ALA A 75 -12.19 -8.90 -11.21
CA ALA A 75 -12.05 -10.34 -11.46
C ALA A 75 -13.09 -11.20 -10.72
N SER A 76 -13.69 -10.66 -9.65
CA SER A 76 -14.76 -11.36 -8.90
C SER A 76 -16.16 -11.18 -9.48
N ILE A 77 -16.35 -10.34 -10.52
CA ILE A 77 -17.65 -10.06 -11.13
C ILE A 77 -17.90 -11.06 -12.25
N THR A 78 -18.97 -11.81 -12.14
CA THR A 78 -19.37 -12.85 -13.13
C THR A 78 -20.45 -12.39 -14.09
N ASP A 79 -21.28 -11.40 -13.71
CA ASP A 79 -22.29 -10.83 -14.60
C ASP A 79 -21.66 -9.88 -15.64
N PRO A 80 -21.84 -10.12 -16.96
CA PRO A 80 -21.26 -9.29 -18.00
C PRO A 80 -21.72 -7.82 -17.98
N ALA A 81 -22.98 -7.55 -17.66
CA ALA A 81 -23.53 -6.19 -17.63
C ALA A 81 -22.97 -5.40 -16.44
N GLU A 82 -22.86 -6.05 -15.28
CA GLU A 82 -22.21 -5.48 -14.09
C GLU A 82 -20.72 -5.26 -14.31
N LEU A 83 -20.02 -6.22 -14.95
CA LEU A 83 -18.62 -6.12 -15.29
C LEU A 83 -18.33 -4.92 -16.21
N GLU A 84 -19.16 -4.67 -17.21
CA GLU A 84 -19.02 -3.52 -18.11
C GLU A 84 -19.15 -2.20 -17.34
N LYS A 85 -20.18 -2.07 -16.51
CA LYS A 85 -20.44 -0.90 -15.66
C LYS A 85 -19.29 -0.63 -14.68
N GLU A 86 -18.87 -1.66 -13.94
CA GLU A 86 -17.79 -1.53 -12.96
C GLU A 86 -16.42 -1.32 -13.64
N SER A 87 -16.21 -1.85 -14.84
CA SER A 87 -15.00 -1.57 -15.64
C SER A 87 -14.93 -0.11 -16.09
N ALA A 88 -16.06 0.51 -16.45
CA ALA A 88 -16.12 1.92 -16.78
C ALA A 88 -15.80 2.79 -15.54
N LYS A 89 -16.41 2.46 -14.40
CA LYS A 89 -16.16 3.10 -13.11
C LYS A 89 -14.67 2.97 -12.68
N SER A 90 -14.11 1.78 -12.81
CA SER A 90 -12.70 1.48 -12.54
C SER A 90 -11.76 2.35 -13.38
N ARG A 91 -12.00 2.45 -14.69
CA ARG A 91 -11.20 3.30 -15.57
C ARG A 91 -11.23 4.77 -15.15
N ALA A 92 -12.42 5.30 -14.83
CA ALA A 92 -12.58 6.70 -14.41
C ALA A 92 -11.83 6.98 -13.11
N ILE A 93 -11.99 6.11 -12.10
CA ILE A 93 -11.32 6.23 -10.80
C ILE A 93 -9.81 6.15 -10.97
N ASN A 94 -9.31 5.12 -11.67
CA ASN A 94 -7.87 4.91 -11.82
C ASN A 94 -7.22 6.01 -12.66
N MET A 95 -7.92 6.60 -13.62
CA MET A 95 -7.44 7.79 -14.35
C MET A 95 -7.33 9.01 -13.43
N ALA A 96 -8.34 9.25 -12.58
CA ALA A 96 -8.29 10.31 -11.58
C ALA A 96 -7.15 10.10 -10.56
N SER A 97 -6.96 8.86 -10.13
CA SER A 97 -5.90 8.46 -9.21
C SER A 97 -4.51 8.68 -9.80
N MET A 98 -4.30 8.38 -11.09
CA MET A 98 -3.03 8.66 -11.78
C MET A 98 -2.71 10.14 -11.83
N ARG A 99 -3.71 10.99 -12.07
CA ARG A 99 -3.55 12.46 -12.03
C ARG A 99 -3.22 12.95 -10.62
N ALA A 100 -3.88 12.41 -9.60
CA ALA A 100 -3.61 12.72 -8.20
C ALA A 100 -2.20 12.28 -7.79
N LEU A 101 -1.77 11.09 -8.23
CA LEU A 101 -0.41 10.58 -8.01
C LEU A 101 0.65 11.48 -8.64
N ASP A 102 0.41 11.96 -9.85
CA ASP A 102 1.34 12.89 -10.52
C ASP A 102 1.46 14.24 -9.80
N ARG A 103 0.35 14.79 -9.32
CA ARG A 103 0.36 15.99 -8.46
C ARG A 103 1.13 15.74 -7.16
N CYS A 104 0.82 14.65 -6.46
CA CYS A 104 1.45 14.25 -5.23
C CYS A 104 2.99 14.18 -5.36
N LYS A 105 3.50 13.59 -6.43
CA LYS A 105 4.94 13.54 -6.74
C LYS A 105 5.55 14.93 -6.96
N LYS A 106 4.84 15.83 -7.68
CA LYS A 106 5.31 17.19 -7.97
C LYS A 106 5.33 18.07 -6.71
N GLU A 107 4.44 17.81 -5.77
CA GLU A 107 4.37 18.50 -4.48
C GLU A 107 5.42 17.99 -3.46
N GLY A 108 6.23 16.99 -3.81
CA GLY A 108 7.27 16.44 -2.95
C GLY A 108 6.70 15.59 -1.82
N ASN A 109 5.54 14.99 -2.02
CA ASN A 109 4.96 14.03 -1.08
C ASN A 109 5.57 12.63 -1.28
N ALA A 110 5.57 11.83 -0.22
CA ALA A 110 5.93 10.41 -0.24
C ALA A 110 4.66 9.57 -0.39
N VAL A 111 4.65 8.68 -1.38
CA VAL A 111 3.52 7.79 -1.60
C VAL A 111 3.73 6.49 -0.84
N LEU A 112 2.76 6.12 -0.02
CA LEU A 112 2.77 4.87 0.74
C LEU A 112 1.84 3.86 0.07
N VAL A 113 2.37 2.66 -0.13
CA VAL A 113 1.63 1.50 -0.67
C VAL A 113 1.85 0.31 0.24
N PHE A 114 0.78 -0.41 0.52
CA PHE A 114 0.85 -1.75 1.10
C PHE A 114 0.94 -2.76 -0.05
N PRO A 115 2.10 -3.41 -0.27
CA PRO A 115 2.34 -4.21 -1.48
C PRO A 115 1.34 -5.34 -1.69
N SER A 116 0.90 -5.99 -0.62
CA SER A 116 -0.10 -7.06 -0.67
C SER A 116 -1.52 -6.56 -0.98
N GLY A 117 -1.76 -5.24 -0.82
CA GLY A 117 -3.08 -4.61 -1.00
C GLY A 117 -4.17 -5.15 -0.09
N THR A 118 -3.81 -5.95 0.91
CA THR A 118 -4.70 -6.47 1.96
C THR A 118 -3.89 -6.76 3.21
N ARG A 119 -4.54 -6.79 4.37
CA ARG A 119 -3.89 -7.20 5.62
C ARG A 119 -3.51 -8.68 5.56
N TYR A 120 -2.37 -9.02 6.15
CA TYR A 120 -1.98 -10.41 6.32
C TYR A 120 -3.00 -11.17 7.18
N ARG A 121 -3.44 -12.32 6.69
CA ARG A 121 -4.35 -13.23 7.40
C ARG A 121 -3.62 -14.52 7.71
N PRO A 122 -3.47 -14.88 9.00
CA PRO A 122 -2.89 -16.16 9.37
C PRO A 122 -3.60 -17.33 8.70
N GLY A 123 -2.84 -18.25 8.10
CA GLY A 123 -3.40 -19.38 7.35
C GLY A 123 -3.77 -19.10 5.89
N VAL A 124 -3.62 -17.84 5.40
CA VAL A 124 -3.85 -17.45 4.02
C VAL A 124 -2.59 -16.81 3.45
N PRO A 125 -1.59 -17.61 3.00
CA PRO A 125 -0.27 -17.12 2.56
C PRO A 125 -0.35 -16.07 1.45
N GLU A 126 -1.33 -16.16 0.57
CA GLU A 126 -1.54 -15.24 -0.57
C GLU A 126 -1.74 -13.80 -0.12
N THR A 127 -2.15 -13.58 1.13
CA THR A 127 -2.29 -12.23 1.71
C THR A 127 -0.95 -11.58 2.06
N ARG A 128 0.16 -12.31 1.98
CA ARG A 128 1.54 -11.80 2.07
C ARG A 128 2.15 -11.46 0.72
N GLU A 129 1.61 -12.01 -0.34
CA GLU A 129 2.17 -11.83 -1.67
C GLU A 129 1.95 -10.41 -2.16
N GLY A 130 3.00 -9.83 -2.73
CA GLY A 130 2.92 -8.52 -3.34
C GLY A 130 2.14 -8.56 -4.67
N LEU A 131 1.32 -7.54 -4.89
CA LEU A 131 0.55 -7.40 -6.13
C LEU A 131 1.47 -7.01 -7.29
N ARG A 132 1.28 -7.62 -8.46
CA ARG A 132 2.06 -7.32 -9.69
C ARG A 132 2.05 -5.82 -10.08
N GLU A 133 1.05 -5.08 -9.64
CA GLU A 133 0.92 -3.65 -9.87
C GLU A 133 2.04 -2.84 -9.21
N ILE A 134 2.71 -3.39 -8.20
CA ILE A 134 3.87 -2.77 -7.53
C ILE A 134 5.00 -2.50 -8.53
N ASP A 135 5.22 -3.36 -9.52
CA ASP A 135 6.18 -3.11 -10.61
C ASP A 135 5.92 -1.77 -11.32
N SER A 136 4.65 -1.36 -11.44
CA SER A 136 4.30 -0.07 -12.03
C SER A 136 4.70 1.10 -11.14
N TYR A 137 4.58 0.98 -9.82
CA TYR A 137 5.08 1.99 -8.89
C TYR A 137 6.59 2.11 -8.96
N LEU A 138 7.34 0.99 -9.02
CA LEU A 138 8.80 1.01 -9.15
C LEU A 138 9.27 1.76 -10.42
N ARG A 139 8.47 1.80 -11.47
CA ARG A 139 8.76 2.58 -12.69
C ARG A 139 8.43 4.07 -12.55
N LEU A 140 7.52 4.43 -11.65
CA LEU A 140 7.01 5.79 -11.49
C LEU A 140 7.79 6.61 -10.46
N PHE A 141 8.54 5.95 -9.57
CA PHE A 141 9.28 6.57 -8.48
C PHE A 141 10.80 6.46 -8.69
N ASP A 142 11.55 7.34 -8.04
CA ASP A 142 13.02 7.38 -8.15
C ASP A 142 13.67 6.55 -7.05
N VAL A 143 13.12 6.66 -5.83
CA VAL A 143 13.65 5.97 -4.64
C VAL A 143 12.53 5.31 -3.86
N MET A 144 12.86 4.26 -3.12
CA MET A 144 11.94 3.61 -2.21
C MET A 144 12.58 3.28 -0.87
N LEU A 145 11.73 3.10 0.12
CA LEU A 145 12.02 2.50 1.42
C LEU A 145 11.09 1.30 1.60
N LEU A 146 11.66 0.18 2.01
CA LEU A 146 10.91 -0.99 2.47
C LEU A 146 10.75 -0.87 3.97
N VAL A 147 9.54 -1.01 4.47
CA VAL A 147 9.24 -0.92 5.91
C VAL A 147 8.61 -2.22 6.36
N SER A 148 9.34 -2.92 7.23
CA SER A 148 8.82 -4.10 7.90
C SER A 148 8.20 -3.73 9.24
N THR A 149 7.20 -4.52 9.65
CA THR A 149 6.47 -4.34 10.90
C THR A 149 6.57 -5.58 11.76
N ASN A 150 6.99 -5.45 13.00
CA ASN A 150 6.94 -6.48 14.02
C ASN A 150 5.98 -6.05 15.14
N GLY A 151 5.21 -7.00 15.63
CA GLY A 151 4.13 -6.74 16.60
C GLY A 151 2.83 -6.32 15.91
N ASN A 152 1.72 -6.59 16.57
CA ASN A 152 0.39 -6.26 16.06
C ASN A 152 -0.61 -6.12 17.22
N CYS A 153 -0.92 -4.87 17.55
CA CYS A 153 -1.88 -4.54 18.62
C CYS A 153 -3.35 -4.68 18.19
N LEU A 154 -3.65 -4.81 16.90
CA LEU A 154 -5.00 -4.95 16.37
C LEU A 154 -5.07 -6.16 15.43
N ARG A 155 -5.50 -7.28 15.96
CA ARG A 155 -5.49 -8.58 15.28
C ARG A 155 -6.85 -8.90 14.68
N ILE A 156 -6.85 -9.53 13.52
CA ILE A 156 -8.08 -9.99 12.87
C ILE A 156 -8.79 -10.98 13.78
N ASN A 157 -10.08 -10.75 14.02
CA ASN A 157 -10.92 -11.68 14.74
C ASN A 157 -11.17 -12.93 13.87
N PRO A 158 -10.77 -14.14 14.32
CA PRO A 158 -10.98 -15.36 13.54
C PRO A 158 -12.46 -15.72 13.36
N ASP A 159 -13.33 -15.26 14.28
CA ASP A 159 -14.78 -15.52 14.20
C ASP A 159 -15.50 -14.54 13.25
N ALA A 160 -14.86 -13.44 12.87
CA ALA A 160 -15.42 -12.42 11.98
C ALA A 160 -14.32 -11.79 11.09
N PRO A 161 -13.61 -12.56 10.26
CA PRO A 161 -12.40 -12.10 9.58
C PRO A 161 -12.62 -11.01 8.52
N GLU A 162 -13.85 -10.85 8.05
CA GLU A 162 -14.21 -9.82 7.08
C GLU A 162 -14.71 -8.52 7.73
N ASP A 163 -15.06 -8.54 9.03
CA ASP A 163 -15.50 -7.35 9.74
C ASP A 163 -14.31 -6.63 10.40
N MET A 164 -13.90 -5.52 9.79
CA MET A 164 -12.80 -4.69 10.30
C MET A 164 -13.08 -4.05 11.66
N LEU A 165 -14.34 -3.95 12.08
CA LEU A 165 -14.71 -3.41 13.39
C LEU A 165 -14.70 -4.48 14.49
N ALA A 166 -14.65 -5.75 14.09
CA ALA A 166 -14.55 -6.88 15.02
C ALA A 166 -13.10 -7.24 15.37
N ASP A 167 -12.10 -6.53 14.85
CA ASP A 167 -10.69 -6.80 15.13
C ASP A 167 -10.43 -6.71 16.65
N LEU A 168 -9.61 -7.64 17.15
CA LEU A 168 -9.31 -7.79 18.57
C LEU A 168 -8.10 -6.95 18.99
N VAL A 169 -8.25 -6.20 20.07
CA VAL A 169 -7.16 -5.38 20.63
C VAL A 169 -6.32 -6.22 21.58
N TYR A 170 -5.00 -6.18 21.38
CA TYR A 170 -4.01 -6.82 22.24
C TYR A 170 -2.96 -5.81 22.67
N GLU A 171 -2.41 -6.01 23.86
CA GLU A 171 -1.17 -5.35 24.27
C GLU A 171 -0.01 -5.97 23.48
N ASP A 172 0.73 -5.13 22.76
CA ASP A 172 1.88 -5.56 21.98
C ASP A 172 2.84 -4.39 21.75
N VAL A 173 4.08 -4.70 21.41
CA VAL A 173 5.10 -3.71 21.03
C VAL A 173 5.22 -3.70 19.52
N VAL A 174 4.86 -2.58 18.90
CA VAL A 174 4.98 -2.41 17.45
C VAL A 174 6.32 -1.75 17.11
N ILE A 175 7.15 -2.46 16.36
CA ILE A 175 8.44 -1.99 15.86
C ILE A 175 8.37 -1.93 14.34
N MET A 176 8.63 -0.75 13.77
CA MET A 176 8.78 -0.58 12.33
C MET A 176 10.23 -0.31 11.97
N SER A 177 10.76 -1.11 11.05
CA SER A 177 12.15 -1.00 10.58
C SER A 177 12.18 -0.64 9.11
N ALA A 178 12.96 0.38 8.76
CA ALA A 178 13.12 0.82 7.38
C ALA A 178 14.43 0.32 6.78
N SER A 179 14.41 -0.10 5.52
CA SER A 179 15.62 -0.37 4.74
C SER A 179 16.44 0.90 4.51
N PRO A 180 17.71 0.80 4.07
CA PRO A 180 18.36 1.90 3.38
C PRO A 180 17.51 2.39 2.21
N VAL A 181 17.76 3.63 1.77
CA VAL A 181 17.11 4.16 0.57
C VAL A 181 17.58 3.39 -0.65
N LEU A 182 16.64 2.78 -1.39
CA LEU A 182 16.89 2.01 -2.59
C LEU A 182 16.50 2.81 -3.83
N ASN A 183 17.26 2.66 -4.92
CA ASN A 183 16.90 3.20 -6.23
C ASN A 183 15.90 2.25 -6.90
N CYS A 184 14.71 2.76 -7.23
CA CYS A 184 13.64 1.93 -7.81
C CYS A 184 14.03 1.30 -9.14
N LYS A 185 14.72 2.03 -10.02
CA LYS A 185 15.13 1.53 -11.34
C LYS A 185 16.20 0.46 -11.23
N GLU A 186 17.20 0.69 -10.38
CA GLU A 186 18.30 -0.27 -10.16
C GLU A 186 17.78 -1.55 -9.54
N PHE A 187 16.98 -1.45 -8.48
CA PHE A 187 16.34 -2.60 -7.85
C PHE A 187 15.53 -3.42 -8.87
N ARG A 188 14.67 -2.73 -9.63
CA ARG A 188 13.85 -3.38 -10.67
C ARG A 188 14.71 -4.05 -11.75
N ALA A 189 15.75 -3.38 -12.22
CA ALA A 189 16.65 -3.92 -13.26
C ALA A 189 17.39 -5.16 -12.76
N GLN A 190 17.89 -5.12 -11.52
CA GLN A 190 18.54 -6.27 -10.89
C GLN A 190 17.58 -7.45 -10.75
N ALA A 191 16.39 -7.23 -10.19
CA ALA A 191 15.38 -8.27 -10.03
C ALA A 191 14.95 -8.87 -11.38
N MET A 192 14.80 -8.05 -12.43
CA MET A 192 14.51 -8.53 -13.79
C MET A 192 15.63 -9.40 -14.37
N ALA A 193 16.88 -9.07 -14.07
CA ALA A 193 18.05 -9.85 -14.52
C ALA A 193 18.19 -11.19 -13.77
N GLU A 194 17.77 -11.25 -12.51
CA GLU A 194 17.77 -12.47 -11.69
C GLU A 194 16.58 -13.39 -11.97
N ALA A 195 15.53 -12.88 -12.64
CA ALA A 195 14.35 -13.68 -12.97
C ALA A 195 14.67 -14.78 -13.98
N PRO A 196 14.11 -15.99 -13.84
CA PRO A 196 14.28 -17.11 -14.77
C PRO A 196 14.05 -16.68 -16.23
N GLU A 197 14.88 -17.19 -17.15
CA GLU A 197 14.81 -16.80 -18.58
C GLU A 197 13.50 -17.25 -19.24
N ASP A 198 12.95 -18.38 -18.82
CA ASP A 198 11.72 -18.98 -19.31
C ASP A 198 10.44 -18.33 -18.73
N MET A 199 10.59 -17.37 -17.82
CA MET A 199 9.45 -16.66 -17.23
C MET A 199 8.92 -15.58 -18.20
N GLU A 200 7.71 -15.78 -18.74
CA GLU A 200 7.08 -14.80 -19.66
C GLU A 200 6.76 -13.45 -18.96
N ASP A 201 6.18 -13.49 -17.75
CA ASP A 201 5.91 -12.29 -16.96
C ASP A 201 6.81 -12.24 -15.72
N LYS A 202 7.86 -11.43 -15.80
CA LYS A 202 8.82 -11.26 -14.71
C LYS A 202 8.38 -10.30 -13.60
N LYS A 203 7.23 -9.63 -13.73
CA LYS A 203 6.76 -8.66 -12.72
C LYS A 203 6.46 -9.29 -11.36
N PRO A 204 5.79 -10.46 -11.27
CA PRO A 204 5.61 -11.13 -9.99
C PRO A 204 6.93 -11.44 -9.29
N PHE A 205 7.96 -11.83 -10.05
CA PHE A 205 9.30 -12.08 -9.50
C PHE A 205 9.95 -10.82 -8.93
N VAL A 206 9.84 -9.68 -9.64
CA VAL A 206 10.33 -8.38 -9.15
C VAL A 206 9.68 -8.00 -7.83
N VAL A 207 8.38 -8.26 -7.69
CA VAL A 207 7.62 -7.90 -6.50
C VAL A 207 7.86 -8.85 -5.33
N ALA A 208 8.25 -10.10 -5.60
CA ALA A 208 8.59 -11.09 -4.59
C ALA A 208 10.00 -10.90 -3.97
N LYS A 209 10.85 -10.06 -4.58
CA LYS A 209 12.18 -9.67 -4.08
C LYS A 209 12.10 -8.62 -2.97
#